data_642ed6af7e98e69252772a76ac5b67e7
#
_entry.id   642ed6af7e98e69252772a76ac5b67e7
#
_cell.length_a   1.000
_cell.length_b   1.000
_cell.length_c   1.000
_cell.angle_alpha   90.00
_cell.angle_beta   90.00
_cell.angle_gamma   90.00
#
_symmetry.space_group_name_H-M   'P 1'
#
loop_
_entity.id
_entity.type
_entity.pdbx_description
1 polymer ?
#
loop_
_entity_poly.entity_id
_entity_poly.type
_entity_poly.pdbx_seq_one_letter_code
_entity_poly.pdbx_strand_id
1 'polypeptide(L)'
;MNESNEALEAAILYAKKFLEDLLSFFGVNLDVYATRDDEVIQLSVPSTQLNGFLIGQRGENMRSLQYLVSTALKNNGYEYTRVNVDVADYKRHRADRLATTAEEWIKKVKDSGEPMELKPMNAADRRIVHQVASDAGLTTESVGEGRDRHIILKPAAE
;
A
#
# COMPACT_ATOMS: atom_id res chain seq x y z
N MET A 1 -26.57 -16.32 -12.33
CA MET A 1 -25.51 -15.41 -11.86
C MET A 1 -26.12 -14.02 -11.82
N ASN A 2 -25.72 -13.20 -10.87
CA ASN A 2 -26.31 -11.88 -10.69
C ASN A 2 -25.63 -10.91 -11.67
N GLU A 3 -26.35 -10.04 -12.36
CA GLU A 3 -25.82 -9.06 -13.32
C GLU A 3 -24.64 -8.26 -12.76
N SER A 4 -24.70 -7.93 -11.46
CA SER A 4 -23.62 -7.27 -10.73
C SER A 4 -22.30 -8.08 -10.70
N ASN A 5 -22.38 -9.40 -10.65
CA ASN A 5 -21.17 -10.24 -10.66
C ASN A 5 -20.52 -10.30 -12.06
N GLU A 6 -21.33 -10.33 -13.10
CA GLU A 6 -20.85 -10.32 -14.49
C GLU A 6 -20.19 -8.98 -14.83
N ALA A 7 -20.78 -7.86 -14.37
CA ALA A 7 -20.20 -6.53 -14.55
C ALA A 7 -18.84 -6.38 -13.84
N LEU A 8 -18.73 -6.94 -12.64
CA LEU A 8 -17.47 -6.93 -11.89
C LEU A 8 -16.40 -7.80 -12.54
N GLU A 9 -16.76 -8.99 -13.00
CA GLU A 9 -15.82 -9.87 -13.71
C GLU A 9 -15.32 -9.24 -15.01
N ALA A 10 -16.20 -8.58 -15.77
CA ALA A 10 -15.79 -7.84 -16.96
C ALA A 10 -14.80 -6.71 -16.64
N ALA A 11 -15.03 -5.97 -15.55
CA ALA A 11 -14.12 -4.93 -15.10
C ALA A 11 -12.76 -5.51 -14.67
N ILE A 12 -12.74 -6.64 -13.97
CA ILE A 12 -11.51 -7.33 -13.57
C ILE A 12 -10.70 -7.77 -14.79
N LEU A 13 -11.33 -8.39 -15.78
CA LEU A 13 -10.66 -8.83 -17.00
C LEU A 13 -10.08 -7.65 -17.79
N TYR A 14 -10.85 -6.57 -17.91
CA TYR A 14 -10.37 -5.35 -18.56
C TYR A 14 -9.16 -4.74 -17.82
N ALA A 15 -9.26 -4.60 -16.50
CA ALA A 15 -8.20 -4.03 -15.67
C ALA A 15 -6.89 -4.84 -15.76
N LYS A 16 -7.01 -6.17 -15.66
CA LYS A 16 -5.89 -7.09 -15.82
C LYS A 16 -5.21 -6.91 -17.17
N LYS A 17 -5.97 -6.99 -18.27
CA LYS A 17 -5.43 -6.86 -19.61
C LYS A 17 -4.82 -5.47 -19.85
N PHE A 18 -5.46 -4.41 -19.39
CA PHE A 18 -4.94 -3.05 -19.52
C PHE A 18 -3.58 -2.92 -18.83
N LEU A 19 -3.44 -3.44 -17.62
CA LEU A 19 -2.17 -3.39 -16.89
C LEU A 19 -1.09 -4.24 -17.57
N GLU A 20 -1.42 -5.45 -18.03
CA GLU A 20 -0.50 -6.32 -18.78
C GLU A 20 0.00 -5.63 -20.06
N ASP A 21 -0.90 -5.03 -20.82
CA ASP A 21 -0.56 -4.28 -22.04
C ASP A 21 0.33 -3.07 -21.72
N LEU A 22 0.03 -2.34 -20.66
CA LEU A 22 0.83 -1.21 -20.20
C LEU A 22 2.24 -1.64 -19.80
N LEU A 23 2.38 -2.72 -19.05
CA LEU A 23 3.67 -3.29 -18.65
C LEU A 23 4.48 -3.79 -19.86
N SER A 24 3.83 -4.26 -20.92
CA SER A 24 4.50 -4.72 -22.13
C SER A 24 5.29 -3.61 -22.84
N PHE A 25 4.88 -2.35 -22.73
CA PHE A 25 5.62 -1.20 -23.25
C PHE A 25 6.98 -1.00 -22.57
N PHE A 26 7.15 -1.51 -21.36
CA PHE A 26 8.42 -1.49 -20.63
C PHE A 26 9.25 -2.77 -20.84
N GLY A 27 8.82 -3.63 -21.76
CA GLY A 27 9.50 -4.90 -22.04
C GLY A 27 9.19 -6.02 -21.04
N VAL A 28 8.13 -5.87 -20.25
CA VAL A 28 7.70 -6.87 -19.26
C VAL A 28 6.45 -7.59 -19.77
N ASN A 29 6.62 -8.85 -20.15
CA ASN A 29 5.54 -9.73 -20.58
C ASN A 29 5.27 -10.77 -19.49
N LEU A 30 4.21 -10.56 -18.72
CA LEU A 30 3.84 -11.43 -17.61
C LEU A 30 2.33 -11.42 -17.39
N ASP A 31 1.85 -12.45 -16.70
CA ASP A 31 0.46 -12.54 -16.27
C ASP A 31 0.31 -11.79 -14.93
N VAL A 32 -0.61 -10.82 -14.91
CA VAL A 32 -1.03 -10.14 -13.69
C VAL A 32 -2.06 -11.00 -12.98
N TYR A 33 -1.91 -11.22 -11.68
CA TYR A 33 -2.92 -11.88 -10.87
C TYR A 33 -4.01 -10.89 -10.51
N ALA A 34 -5.24 -11.22 -10.89
CA ALA A 34 -6.40 -10.39 -10.63
C ALA A 34 -7.37 -11.14 -9.70
N THR A 35 -7.69 -10.51 -8.59
CA THR A 35 -8.68 -10.96 -7.62
C THR A 35 -9.58 -9.80 -7.22
N ARG A 36 -10.51 -10.04 -6.30
CA ARG A 36 -11.35 -8.98 -5.73
C ARG A 36 -11.37 -9.09 -4.20
N ASP A 37 -11.55 -7.94 -3.59
CA ASP A 37 -11.85 -7.79 -2.18
C ASP A 37 -13.04 -6.83 -2.10
N ASP A 38 -14.21 -7.35 -1.78
CA ASP A 38 -15.50 -6.68 -1.98
C ASP A 38 -15.65 -6.17 -3.43
N GLU A 39 -15.75 -4.85 -3.61
CA GLU A 39 -15.86 -4.16 -4.89
C GLU A 39 -14.53 -3.58 -5.39
N VAL A 40 -13.42 -3.91 -4.72
CA VAL A 40 -12.09 -3.43 -5.10
C VAL A 40 -11.38 -4.51 -5.92
N ILE A 41 -10.97 -4.15 -7.12
CA ILE A 41 -10.17 -5.02 -7.98
C ILE A 41 -8.74 -5.02 -7.46
N GLN A 42 -8.22 -6.21 -7.15
CA GLN A 42 -6.85 -6.40 -6.69
C GLN A 42 -6.00 -6.92 -7.84
N LEU A 43 -4.99 -6.17 -8.25
CA LEU A 43 -4.03 -6.56 -9.30
C LEU A 43 -2.65 -6.72 -8.68
N SER A 44 -2.11 -7.93 -8.77
CA SER A 44 -0.79 -8.27 -8.27
C SER A 44 0.17 -8.56 -9.43
N VAL A 45 1.20 -7.74 -9.53
CA VAL A 45 2.27 -7.90 -10.52
C VAL A 45 3.38 -8.74 -9.91
N PRO A 46 3.74 -9.88 -10.52
CA PRO A 46 4.84 -10.72 -10.04
C PRO A 46 6.18 -10.00 -10.02
N SER A 47 7.11 -10.51 -9.24
CA SER A 47 8.48 -9.99 -9.20
C SER A 47 9.18 -10.15 -10.55
N THR A 48 9.83 -9.07 -11.01
CA THR A 48 10.64 -9.02 -12.22
C THR A 48 11.93 -8.22 -11.96
N GLN A 49 12.82 -8.18 -12.94
CA GLN A 49 14.01 -7.31 -12.89
C GLN A 49 13.67 -5.81 -12.88
N LEU A 50 12.43 -5.42 -13.19
CA LEU A 50 11.96 -4.04 -13.20
C LEU A 50 11.23 -3.62 -11.92
N ASN A 51 11.25 -4.40 -10.84
CA ASN A 51 10.54 -4.09 -9.60
C ASN A 51 10.83 -2.66 -9.11
N GLY A 52 12.07 -2.25 -9.07
CA GLY A 52 12.47 -0.91 -8.63
C GLY A 52 11.84 0.20 -9.48
N PHE A 53 11.78 0.02 -10.78
CA PHE A 53 11.14 0.97 -11.71
C PHE A 53 9.61 0.97 -11.55
N LEU A 54 8.99 -0.20 -11.50
CA LEU A 54 7.53 -0.33 -11.42
C LEU A 54 6.97 0.15 -10.08
N ILE A 55 7.73 -0.01 -9.00
CA ILE A 55 7.38 0.48 -7.67
C ILE A 55 7.64 1.99 -7.57
N GLY A 56 8.83 2.42 -8.01
CA GLY A 56 9.31 3.79 -7.87
C GLY A 56 9.63 4.16 -6.43
N GLN A 57 10.06 5.38 -6.23
CA GLN A 57 10.37 5.89 -4.92
C GLN A 57 9.11 5.90 -4.03
N ARG A 58 9.17 5.22 -2.89
CA ARG A 58 8.03 5.10 -1.94
C ARG A 58 6.73 4.61 -2.58
N GLY A 59 6.80 3.83 -3.66
CA GLY A 59 5.64 3.31 -4.37
C GLY A 59 4.94 4.31 -5.29
N GLU A 60 5.58 5.40 -5.68
CA GLU A 60 4.97 6.44 -6.53
C GLU A 60 4.55 5.92 -7.89
N ASN A 61 5.42 5.15 -8.57
CA ASN A 61 5.08 4.59 -9.88
C ASN A 61 3.96 3.56 -9.77
N MET A 62 3.97 2.76 -8.73
CA MET A 62 2.89 1.80 -8.45
C MET A 62 1.54 2.49 -8.28
N ARG A 63 1.48 3.61 -7.55
CA ARG A 63 0.27 4.43 -7.44
C ARG A 63 -0.15 5.06 -8.76
N SER A 64 0.80 5.45 -9.60
CA SER A 64 0.53 5.97 -10.94
C SER A 64 -0.08 4.89 -11.84
N LEU A 65 0.44 3.67 -11.80
CA LEU A 65 -0.15 2.52 -12.51
C LEU A 65 -1.59 2.27 -12.04
N GLN A 66 -1.83 2.28 -10.76
CA GLN A 66 -3.17 2.15 -10.17
C GLN A 66 -4.13 3.23 -10.65
N TYR A 67 -3.69 4.47 -10.69
CA TYR A 67 -4.47 5.60 -11.19
C TYR A 67 -4.83 5.44 -12.66
N LEU A 68 -3.89 5.01 -13.50
CA LEU A 68 -4.12 4.78 -14.92
C LEU A 68 -5.15 3.69 -15.16
N VAL A 69 -5.06 2.56 -14.46
CA VAL A 69 -6.05 1.47 -14.57
C VAL A 69 -7.43 1.93 -14.15
N SER A 70 -7.55 2.62 -13.01
CA SER A 70 -8.82 3.16 -12.52
C SER A 70 -9.42 4.16 -13.50
N THR A 71 -8.60 5.03 -14.09
CA THR A 71 -9.04 6.03 -15.08
C THR A 71 -9.50 5.34 -16.36
N ALA A 72 -8.79 4.31 -16.82
CA ALA A 72 -9.18 3.55 -18.01
C ALA A 72 -10.55 2.87 -17.82
N LEU A 73 -10.79 2.28 -16.66
CA LEU A 73 -12.10 1.70 -16.31
C LEU A 73 -13.22 2.75 -16.36
N LYS A 74 -13.01 3.90 -15.75
CA LYS A 74 -13.98 5.02 -15.74
C LYS A 74 -14.28 5.51 -17.15
N ASN A 75 -13.26 5.72 -17.96
CA ASN A 75 -13.41 6.24 -19.31
C ASN A 75 -14.10 5.25 -20.25
N ASN A 76 -14.04 3.96 -19.95
CA ASN A 76 -14.74 2.93 -20.72
C ASN A 76 -16.09 2.51 -20.13
N GLY A 77 -16.60 3.26 -19.16
CA GLY A 77 -17.95 3.11 -18.64
C GLY A 77 -18.17 1.93 -17.70
N TYR A 78 -17.10 1.36 -17.13
CA TYR A 78 -17.24 0.30 -16.14
C TYR A 78 -17.78 0.86 -14.81
N GLU A 79 -18.67 0.13 -14.19
CA GLU A 79 -19.27 0.46 -12.90
C GLU A 79 -18.24 0.33 -11.76
N TYR A 80 -17.45 -0.74 -11.79
CA TYR A 80 -16.42 -1.04 -10.81
C TYR A 80 -15.08 -0.46 -11.25
N THR A 81 -14.65 0.61 -10.59
CA THR A 81 -13.46 1.40 -10.96
C THR A 81 -12.41 1.51 -9.86
N ARG A 82 -12.70 0.93 -8.69
CA ARG A 82 -11.76 0.92 -7.57
C ARG A 82 -10.75 -0.20 -7.77
N VAL A 83 -9.48 0.18 -7.89
CA VAL A 83 -8.37 -0.74 -8.16
C VAL A 83 -7.28 -0.55 -7.14
N ASN A 84 -6.68 -1.64 -6.73
CA ASN A 84 -5.45 -1.66 -5.97
C ASN A 84 -4.39 -2.41 -6.79
N VAL A 85 -3.27 -1.77 -7.07
CA VAL A 85 -2.12 -2.37 -7.75
C VAL A 85 -0.99 -2.59 -6.76
N ASP A 86 -0.46 -3.79 -6.71
CA ASP A 86 0.72 -4.12 -5.93
C ASP A 86 1.77 -4.81 -6.82
N VAL A 87 3.04 -4.49 -6.62
CA VAL A 87 4.16 -5.04 -7.37
C VAL A 87 5.08 -5.80 -6.42
N ALA A 88 5.32 -7.07 -6.71
CA ALA A 88 6.25 -7.93 -5.97
C ALA A 88 6.02 -7.94 -4.44
N ASP A 89 4.76 -7.94 -4.02
CA ASP A 89 4.37 -7.85 -2.59
C ASP A 89 4.97 -6.64 -1.85
N TYR A 90 5.16 -5.54 -2.56
CA TYR A 90 5.82 -4.35 -2.01
C TYR A 90 5.14 -3.83 -0.74
N LYS A 91 3.80 -3.77 -0.72
CA LYS A 91 3.06 -3.24 0.43
C LYS A 91 3.28 -4.07 1.68
N ARG A 92 3.28 -5.40 1.54
CA ARG A 92 3.57 -6.31 2.66
C ARG A 92 5.02 -6.20 3.13
N HIS A 93 5.98 -6.26 2.22
CA HIS A 93 7.41 -6.13 2.57
C HIS A 93 7.73 -4.78 3.19
N ARG A 94 7.08 -3.71 2.73
CA ARG A 94 7.22 -2.39 3.35
C ARG A 94 6.65 -2.38 4.76
N ALA A 95 5.46 -2.94 4.96
CA ALA A 95 4.84 -3.03 6.28
C ALA A 95 5.71 -3.84 7.25
N ASP A 96 6.25 -4.98 6.83
CA ASP A 96 7.12 -5.82 7.63
C ASP A 96 8.42 -5.10 8.02
N ARG A 97 9.06 -4.40 7.07
CA ARG A 97 10.26 -3.59 7.37
C ARG A 97 9.95 -2.46 8.34
N LEU A 98 8.82 -1.79 8.18
CA LEU A 98 8.42 -0.72 9.08
C LEU A 98 8.12 -1.24 10.48
N ALA A 99 7.45 -2.39 10.60
CA ALA A 99 7.20 -3.04 11.88
C ALA A 99 8.51 -3.37 12.60
N THR A 100 9.49 -3.96 11.90
CA THR A 100 10.82 -4.24 12.45
C THR A 100 11.52 -2.97 12.91
N THR A 101 11.49 -1.91 12.11
CA THR A 101 12.06 -0.60 12.49
C THR A 101 11.34 0.00 13.69
N ALA A 102 10.02 -0.14 13.76
CA ALA A 102 9.23 0.33 14.90
C ALA A 102 9.61 -0.39 16.22
N GLU A 103 9.91 -1.69 16.14
CA GLU A 103 10.42 -2.45 17.30
C GLU A 103 11.74 -1.88 17.83
N GLU A 104 12.64 -1.46 16.94
CA GLU A 104 13.90 -0.80 17.32
C GLU A 104 13.65 0.56 18.03
N TRP A 105 12.71 1.36 17.52
CA TRP A 105 12.32 2.63 18.14
C TRP A 105 11.68 2.41 19.52
N ILE A 106 10.80 1.43 19.62
CA ILE A 106 10.14 1.04 20.86
C ILE A 106 11.17 0.63 21.91
N LYS A 107 12.18 -0.17 21.52
CA LYS A 107 13.28 -0.54 22.41
C LYS A 107 14.03 0.68 22.94
N LYS A 108 14.34 1.64 22.06
CA LYS A 108 15.01 2.88 22.45
C LYS A 108 14.21 3.68 23.47
N VAL A 109 12.89 3.83 23.25
CA VAL A 109 11.99 4.53 24.18
C VAL A 109 11.88 3.81 25.50
N LYS A 110 11.82 2.49 25.52
CA LYS A 110 11.83 1.70 26.76
C LYS A 110 13.12 1.83 27.54
N ASP A 111 14.26 1.82 26.84
CA ASP A 111 15.59 1.89 27.46
C ASP A 111 15.89 3.30 28.00
N SER A 112 15.46 4.34 27.29
CA SER A 112 15.70 5.74 27.70
C SER A 112 14.66 6.28 28.69
N GLY A 113 13.42 5.76 28.64
CA GLY A 113 12.28 6.32 29.36
C GLY A 113 11.77 7.67 28.83
N GLU A 114 12.30 8.12 27.69
CA GLU A 114 11.95 9.41 27.08
C GLU A 114 11.11 9.23 25.82
N PRO A 115 10.18 10.18 25.53
CA PRO A 115 9.46 10.18 24.26
C PRO A 115 10.39 10.33 23.05
N MET A 116 10.03 9.70 21.94
CA MET A 116 10.73 9.81 20.67
C MET A 116 9.81 10.32 19.57
N GLU A 117 10.22 11.41 18.92
CA GLU A 117 9.55 11.96 17.77
C GLU A 117 10.05 11.28 16.48
N LEU A 118 9.14 10.71 15.69
CA LEU A 118 9.46 10.02 14.45
C LEU A 118 9.37 10.96 13.25
N LYS A 119 9.97 10.56 12.15
CA LYS A 119 9.85 11.31 10.89
C LYS A 119 8.41 11.26 10.35
N PRO A 120 7.99 12.28 9.57
CA PRO A 120 6.70 12.28 8.90
C PRO A 120 6.47 11.02 8.07
N MET A 121 5.27 10.47 8.13
CA MET A 121 4.86 9.28 7.40
C MET A 121 3.37 9.33 7.05
N ASN A 122 2.98 8.55 6.03
CA ASN A 122 1.59 8.50 5.60
C ASN A 122 0.68 7.79 6.64
N ALA A 123 -0.63 7.87 6.44
CA ALA A 123 -1.61 7.34 7.38
C ALA A 123 -1.51 5.82 7.57
N ALA A 124 -1.19 5.07 6.50
CA ALA A 124 -1.02 3.62 6.57
C ALA A 124 0.20 3.25 7.42
N ASP A 125 1.32 3.93 7.23
CA ASP A 125 2.53 3.72 8.00
C ASP A 125 2.32 4.09 9.48
N ARG A 126 1.66 5.21 9.77
CA ARG A 126 1.32 5.59 11.15
C ARG A 126 0.45 4.54 11.86
N ARG A 127 -0.48 3.93 11.14
CA ARG A 127 -1.33 2.86 11.70
C ARG A 127 -0.51 1.63 12.10
N ILE A 128 0.49 1.25 11.29
CA ILE A 128 1.40 0.14 11.60
C ILE A 128 2.19 0.45 12.88
N VAL A 129 2.78 1.64 12.96
CA VAL A 129 3.55 2.07 14.14
C VAL A 129 2.67 2.10 15.41
N HIS A 130 1.45 2.62 15.31
CA HIS A 130 0.49 2.61 16.43
C HIS A 130 0.23 1.19 16.93
N GLN A 131 -0.03 0.25 16.00
CA GLN A 131 -0.32 -1.13 16.36
C GLN A 131 0.86 -1.80 17.07
N VAL A 132 2.06 -1.71 16.48
CA VAL A 132 3.28 -2.31 17.04
C VAL A 132 3.61 -1.70 18.42
N ALA A 133 3.47 -0.39 18.57
CA ALA A 133 3.71 0.28 19.84
C ALA A 133 2.68 -0.12 20.92
N SER A 134 1.41 -0.19 20.55
CA SER A 134 0.34 -0.63 21.45
C SER A 134 0.56 -2.07 21.92
N ASP A 135 0.93 -2.97 21.02
CA ASP A 135 1.23 -4.38 21.33
C ASP A 135 2.43 -4.50 22.30
N ALA A 136 3.36 -3.54 22.22
CA ALA A 136 4.51 -3.47 23.11
C ALA A 136 4.26 -2.71 24.43
N GLY A 137 3.05 -2.21 24.64
CA GLY A 137 2.65 -1.49 25.85
C GLY A 137 3.06 -0.02 25.90
N LEU A 138 3.45 0.59 24.77
CA LEU A 138 3.72 2.01 24.67
C LEU A 138 2.48 2.78 24.20
N THR A 139 2.49 4.07 24.45
CA THR A 139 1.50 5.00 23.90
C THR A 139 2.04 5.77 22.73
N THR A 140 1.18 6.19 21.83
CA THR A 140 1.55 6.95 20.64
C THR A 140 0.59 8.11 20.44
N GLU A 141 1.12 9.21 19.91
CA GLU A 141 0.33 10.38 19.54
C GLU A 141 0.69 10.79 18.11
N SER A 142 -0.33 10.98 17.27
CA SER A 142 -0.14 11.49 15.90
C SER A 142 -0.33 12.99 15.90
N VAL A 143 0.73 13.73 15.57
CA VAL A 143 0.77 15.20 15.57
C VAL A 143 1.12 15.75 14.19
N GLY A 144 0.83 17.03 13.98
CA GLY A 144 1.07 17.71 12.71
C GLY A 144 -0.05 17.51 11.69
N GLU A 145 0.10 18.14 10.55
CA GLU A 145 -0.91 18.15 9.47
C GLU A 145 -0.27 17.81 8.12
N GLY A 146 -1.07 17.26 7.22
CA GLY A 146 -0.67 16.98 5.85
C GLY A 146 0.60 16.13 5.76
N ARG A 147 1.59 16.64 5.04
CA ARG A 147 2.86 15.94 4.79
C ARG A 147 3.79 15.88 6.00
N ASP A 148 3.60 16.76 6.97
CA ASP A 148 4.43 16.84 8.18
C ASP A 148 3.86 15.99 9.32
N ARG A 149 2.75 15.32 9.11
CA ARG A 149 2.12 14.50 10.14
C ARG A 149 2.97 13.28 10.48
N HIS A 150 3.25 13.14 11.77
CA HIS A 150 4.16 12.13 12.32
C HIS A 150 3.68 11.59 13.66
N ILE A 151 4.40 10.63 14.21
CA ILE A 151 4.11 10.01 15.49
C ILE A 151 5.14 10.41 16.53
N ILE A 152 4.67 10.65 17.74
CA ILE A 152 5.48 10.67 18.95
C ILE A 152 5.22 9.37 19.71
N LEU A 153 6.28 8.56 19.87
CA LEU A 153 6.29 7.39 20.75
C LEU A 153 6.53 7.83 22.17
N LYS A 154 5.68 7.39 23.09
CA LYS A 154 5.78 7.73 24.52
C LYS A 154 5.95 6.45 25.35
N PRO A 155 6.71 6.49 26.45
CA PRO A 155 6.74 5.41 27.42
C PRO A 155 5.33 5.05 27.88
N ALA A 156 5.16 3.85 28.43
CA ALA A 156 3.91 3.48 29.07
C ALA A 156 3.54 4.52 30.14
N ALA A 157 2.26 4.87 30.20
CA ALA A 157 1.78 5.69 31.32
C ALA A 157 1.91 4.86 32.64
N GLU A 158 2.50 5.45 33.65
CA GLU A 158 2.53 4.85 35.00
C GLU A 158 1.13 4.68 35.57
#